data_b35f0cee3048d624698a2833b5d5ef28
#
_entry.id   b35f0cee3048d624698a2833b5d5ef28
#
_cell.length_a   1.000
_cell.length_b   1.000
_cell.length_c   1.000
_cell.angle_alpha   90.00
_cell.angle_beta   90.00
_cell.angle_gamma   90.00
#
_symmetry.space_group_name_H-M   'P 1'
#
loop_
_entity.id
_entity.type
_entity.pdbx_description
1 polymer ?
#
loop_
_entity_poly.entity_id
_entity_poly.type
_entity_poly.pdbx_seq_one_letter_code
_entity_poly.pdbx_strand_id
1 'polypeptide(L)'
;MIGNIDILVKELCKLPKEVGWVEFEHNNCQPMMVGEDISALANSATLNDRDYAYMIWGVDDGSHEIIGTKVPQFGITSSILRLYNVFI
;
A
#
# COMPACT_ATOMS: atom_id res chain seq x y z
N MET A 1 -0.77 19.09 0.18
CA MET A 1 -1.06 18.80 -1.24
C MET A 1 -0.72 17.37 -1.57
N ILE A 2 -1.65 16.66 -2.15
CA ILE A 2 -1.53 15.23 -2.38
C ILE A 2 -1.39 14.86 -3.86
N GLY A 3 -1.11 15.82 -4.72
CA GLY A 3 -1.15 15.64 -6.15
C GLY A 3 -0.45 14.39 -6.68
N ASN A 4 0.84 14.24 -6.42
CA ASN A 4 1.59 13.10 -6.95
C ASN A 4 1.20 11.79 -6.26
N ILE A 5 0.96 11.83 -4.96
CA ILE A 5 0.53 10.65 -4.21
C ILE A 5 -0.86 10.21 -4.67
N ASP A 6 -1.75 11.17 -4.90
CA ASP A 6 -3.10 10.88 -5.36
C ASP A 6 -3.09 10.22 -6.75
N ILE A 7 -2.27 10.71 -7.66
CA ILE A 7 -2.10 10.12 -8.99
C ILE A 7 -1.56 8.69 -8.90
N LEU A 8 -0.53 8.49 -8.09
CA LEU A 8 0.06 7.16 -7.89
C LEU A 8 -0.96 6.17 -7.33
N VAL A 9 -1.70 6.58 -6.29
CA VAL A 9 -2.71 5.71 -5.68
C VAL A 9 -3.77 5.33 -6.70
N LYS A 10 -4.24 6.31 -7.50
CA LYS A 10 -5.24 6.03 -8.54
C LYS A 10 -4.72 5.03 -9.58
N GLU A 11 -3.46 5.14 -9.97
CA GLU A 11 -2.87 4.22 -10.92
C GLU A 11 -2.73 2.82 -10.33
N LEU A 12 -2.33 2.72 -9.07
CA LEU A 12 -2.22 1.43 -8.39
C LEU A 12 -3.60 0.76 -8.22
N CYS A 13 -4.63 1.54 -8.00
CA CYS A 13 -6.00 1.01 -7.87
C CYS A 13 -6.52 0.38 -9.17
N LYS A 14 -5.91 0.67 -10.31
CA LYS A 14 -6.29 0.09 -11.60
C LYS A 14 -5.65 -1.27 -11.85
N LEU A 15 -4.70 -1.67 -11.02
CA LEU A 15 -4.01 -2.94 -11.18
C LEU A 15 -4.92 -4.12 -10.86
N PRO A 16 -4.63 -5.31 -11.41
CA PRO A 16 -5.35 -6.53 -11.04
C PRO A 16 -5.24 -6.81 -9.54
N LYS A 17 -6.27 -7.43 -8.97
CA LYS A 17 -6.33 -7.68 -7.53
C LYS A 17 -5.26 -8.63 -7.01
N GLU A 18 -4.62 -9.40 -7.89
CA GLU A 18 -3.65 -10.41 -7.49
C GLU A 18 -2.20 -10.00 -7.67
N VAL A 19 -1.97 -8.69 -7.78
CA VAL A 19 -0.60 -8.18 -7.84
C VAL A 19 0.00 -8.26 -6.44
N GLY A 20 1.08 -9.03 -6.28
CA GLY A 20 1.67 -9.31 -4.98
C GLY A 20 2.54 -8.21 -4.40
N TRP A 21 2.87 -7.20 -5.17
CA TRP A 21 3.73 -6.09 -4.71
C TRP A 21 2.93 -4.84 -4.33
N VAL A 22 1.61 -4.95 -4.23
CA VAL A 22 0.73 -3.88 -3.72
C VAL A 22 -0.26 -4.48 -2.75
N GLU A 23 -0.41 -3.87 -1.58
CA GLU A 23 -1.40 -4.27 -0.58
C GLU A 23 -2.27 -3.06 -0.24
N PHE A 24 -3.58 -3.24 -0.26
CA PHE A 24 -4.54 -2.20 0.11
C PHE A 24 -5.19 -2.57 1.45
N GLU A 25 -5.30 -1.58 2.32
CA GLU A 25 -5.96 -1.73 3.62
C GLU A 25 -6.85 -0.52 3.90
N HIS A 26 -7.95 -0.73 4.62
CA HIS A 26 -8.77 0.39 5.07
C HIS A 26 -8.18 0.99 6.36
N ASN A 27 -8.40 0.33 7.49
CA ASN A 27 -7.95 0.84 8.79
C ASN A 27 -7.14 -0.17 9.59
N ASN A 28 -6.88 -1.36 9.09
CA ASN A 28 -6.18 -2.37 9.84
C ASN A 28 -4.68 -2.05 9.90
N CYS A 29 -4.17 -1.89 11.11
CA CYS A 29 -2.77 -1.56 11.33
C CYS A 29 -2.15 -2.40 12.45
N GLN A 30 -2.62 -3.62 12.66
CA GLN A 30 -2.07 -4.51 13.67
C GLN A 30 -0.60 -4.81 13.34
N PRO A 31 0.33 -4.63 14.30
CA PRO A 31 1.77 -4.73 14.00
C PRO A 31 2.19 -6.07 13.41
N MET A 32 1.61 -7.17 13.88
CA MET A 32 1.97 -8.49 13.35
C MET A 32 1.55 -8.63 11.89
N MET A 33 0.34 -8.22 11.55
CA MET A 33 -0.16 -8.26 10.19
C MET A 33 0.67 -7.36 9.26
N VAL A 34 0.97 -6.14 9.71
CA VAL A 34 1.79 -5.20 8.95
C VAL A 34 3.18 -5.78 8.69
N GLY A 35 3.80 -6.40 9.70
CA GLY A 35 5.11 -7.01 9.54
C GLY A 35 5.12 -8.15 8.53
N GLU A 36 4.10 -9.01 8.56
CA GLU A 36 3.96 -10.10 7.61
C GLU A 36 3.76 -9.57 6.19
N ASP A 37 2.90 -8.57 6.04
CA ASP A 37 2.63 -7.96 4.73
C ASP A 37 3.87 -7.28 4.16
N ILE A 38 4.64 -6.59 4.98
CA ILE A 38 5.88 -5.95 4.56
C ILE A 38 6.85 -6.97 3.97
N SER A 39 7.04 -8.09 4.66
CA SER A 39 7.93 -9.16 4.18
C SER A 39 7.45 -9.76 2.86
N ALA A 40 6.17 -10.06 2.77
CA ALA A 40 5.58 -10.63 1.57
C ALA A 40 5.67 -9.66 0.38
N LEU A 41 5.39 -8.38 0.63
CA LEU A 41 5.46 -7.34 -0.40
C LEU A 41 6.87 -7.17 -0.94
N ALA A 42 7.86 -7.10 -0.06
CA ALA A 42 9.24 -6.92 -0.46
C ALA A 42 9.73 -8.11 -1.30
N ASN A 43 9.39 -9.32 -0.89
CA ASN A 43 9.74 -10.53 -1.63
C ASN A 43 9.07 -10.54 -3.00
N SER A 44 7.80 -10.19 -3.07
CA SER A 44 7.05 -10.15 -4.32
C SER A 44 7.62 -9.12 -5.29
N ALA A 45 7.97 -7.93 -4.80
CA ALA A 45 8.58 -6.91 -5.63
C ALA A 45 9.88 -7.42 -6.25
N THR A 46 10.73 -8.05 -5.44
CA THR A 46 12.00 -8.60 -5.90
C THR A 46 11.78 -9.67 -6.97
N LEU A 47 10.85 -10.59 -6.75
CA LEU A 47 10.56 -11.66 -7.70
C LEU A 47 9.97 -11.15 -9.01
N ASN A 48 9.35 -9.98 -9.01
CA ASN A 48 8.72 -9.40 -10.19
C ASN A 48 9.55 -8.26 -10.79
N ASP A 49 10.80 -8.12 -10.39
CA ASP A 49 11.71 -7.06 -10.87
C ASP A 49 11.13 -5.66 -10.69
N ARG A 50 10.41 -5.44 -9.60
CA ARG A 50 9.87 -4.12 -9.26
C ARG A 50 10.84 -3.39 -8.34
N ASP A 51 11.02 -2.10 -8.58
CA ASP A 51 11.87 -1.28 -7.73
C ASP A 51 11.24 -1.04 -6.36
N TYR A 52 9.91 -1.03 -6.29
CA TYR A 52 9.17 -0.74 -5.06
C TYR A 52 8.00 -1.68 -4.85
N ALA A 53 7.72 -1.93 -3.58
CA ALA A 53 6.46 -2.51 -3.13
C ALA A 53 5.66 -1.42 -2.42
N TYR A 54 4.34 -1.53 -2.43
CA TYR A 54 3.46 -0.50 -1.90
C TYR A 54 2.47 -1.08 -0.91
N MET A 55 2.27 -0.37 0.21
CA MET A 55 1.19 -0.65 1.14
C MET A 55 0.42 0.65 1.34
N ILE A 56 -0.88 0.61 1.10
CA ILE A 56 -1.71 1.82 1.05
C ILE A 56 -2.91 1.64 1.96
N TRP A 57 -3.03 2.50 2.97
CA TRP A 57 -4.21 2.56 3.82
C TRP A 57 -5.19 3.58 3.26
N GLY A 58 -6.47 3.26 3.30
CA GLY A 58 -7.53 4.12 2.81
C GLY A 58 -8.12 3.67 1.49
N VAL A 59 -7.79 2.45 1.07
CA VAL A 59 -8.34 1.85 -0.16
C VAL A 59 -8.98 0.52 0.20
N ASP A 60 -10.17 0.28 -0.31
CA ASP A 60 -10.84 -0.99 -0.09
C ASP A 60 -10.13 -2.10 -0.86
N ASP A 61 -9.76 -3.17 -0.15
CA ASP A 61 -9.01 -4.28 -0.72
C ASP A 61 -9.82 -5.03 -1.79
N GLY A 62 -11.12 -5.13 -1.62
CA GLY A 62 -11.97 -5.86 -2.57
C GLY A 62 -12.27 -5.08 -3.84
N SER A 63 -12.66 -3.81 -3.70
CA SER A 63 -13.12 -2.99 -4.82
C SER A 63 -12.05 -2.07 -5.39
N HIS A 64 -10.97 -1.82 -4.65
CA HIS A 64 -9.94 -0.82 -4.94
C HIS A 64 -10.51 0.61 -4.95
N GLU A 65 -11.62 0.84 -4.26
CA GLU A 65 -12.16 2.19 -4.07
C GLU A 65 -11.38 2.96 -3.03
N ILE A 66 -11.14 4.23 -3.29
CA ILE A 66 -10.51 5.13 -2.32
C ILE A 66 -11.57 5.55 -1.31
N ILE A 67 -11.42 5.09 -0.07
CA ILE A 67 -12.39 5.32 1.00
C ILE A 67 -11.83 6.11 2.18
N GLY A 68 -10.51 6.32 2.20
CA GLY A 68 -9.86 7.05 3.27
C GLY A 68 -9.55 6.19 4.49
N THR A 69 -8.63 6.66 5.31
CA THR A 69 -8.22 5.95 6.52
C THR A 69 -8.04 6.91 7.69
N LYS A 70 -8.18 6.38 8.90
CA LYS A 70 -7.85 7.08 10.15
C LYS A 70 -6.56 6.55 10.77
N VAL A 71 -5.90 5.62 10.13
CA VAL A 71 -4.64 5.04 10.63
C VAL A 71 -3.56 6.12 10.62
N PRO A 72 -2.82 6.31 11.73
CA PRO A 72 -1.69 7.22 11.75
C PRO A 72 -0.62 6.77 10.76
N GLN A 73 0.09 7.73 10.18
CA GLN A 73 1.17 7.42 9.25
C GLN A 73 2.29 6.66 9.96
N PHE A 74 2.75 5.58 9.35
CA PHE A 74 3.86 4.82 9.90
C PHE A 74 5.19 5.49 9.57
N GLY A 75 6.11 5.46 10.54
CA GLY A 75 7.44 6.01 10.37
C GLY A 75 8.46 5.02 9.81
N ILE A 76 8.00 3.92 9.24
CA ILE A 76 8.91 2.90 8.69
C ILE A 76 9.44 3.36 7.34
N THR A 77 10.74 3.29 7.17
CA THR A 77 11.39 3.60 5.90
C THR A 77 12.19 2.40 5.39
N SER A 78 12.17 2.21 4.08
CA SER A 78 12.91 1.14 3.42
C SER A 78 13.25 1.59 2.02
N SER A 79 14.33 1.05 1.47
CA SER A 79 14.72 1.36 0.10
C SER A 79 13.74 0.82 -0.93
N ILE A 80 12.98 -0.21 -0.59
CA ILE A 80 12.04 -0.87 -1.51
C ILE A 80 10.58 -0.61 -1.16
N LEU A 81 10.25 -0.41 0.11
CA LEU A 81 8.87 -0.33 0.55
C LEU A 81 8.40 1.13 0.60
N ARG A 82 7.20 1.37 0.09
CA ARG A 82 6.54 2.68 0.13
C ARG A 82 5.20 2.55 0.83
N LEU A 83 5.00 3.33 1.88
CA LEU A 83 3.78 3.33 2.69
C LEU A 83 3.04 4.64 2.47
N TYR A 84 1.76 4.54 2.16
CA TYR A 84 0.93 5.71 1.93
C TYR A 84 -0.36 5.62 2.73
N ASN A 85 -0.84 6.77 3.20
CA ASN A 85 -2.15 6.90 3.83
C ASN A 85 -2.97 7.89 3.01
N VAL A 86 -4.18 7.48 2.66
CA VAL A 86 -5.14 8.39 2.03
C VAL A 86 -6.09 8.85 3.11
N PHE A 87 -6.03 10.13 3.48
CA PHE A 87 -6.89 10.70 4.49
C PHE A 87 -8.07 11.42 3.84
N ILE A 88 -9.20 11.33 4.50
CA ILE A 88 -10.40 12.08 4.09
C ILE A 88 -10.75 13.08 5.15
#